data_9e036c2cf04f9022f0110790f556bee6
#
_entry.id   9e036c2cf04f9022f0110790f556bee6
#
_cell.length_a   1.000
_cell.length_b   1.000
_cell.length_c   1.000
_cell.angle_alpha   90.00
_cell.angle_beta   90.00
_cell.angle_gamma   90.00
#
_symmetry.space_group_name_H-M   'P 1'
#
loop_
_entity.id
_entity.type
_entity.pdbx_description
1 polymer ?
#
loop_
_entity_poly.entity_id
_entity_poly.type
_entity_poly.pdbx_seq_one_letter_code
_entity_poly.pdbx_strand_id
1 'polypeptide(L)'
;MKKAIISLLFAAATTAPALAGNIFDNLAYDLRVGYSIGGTAPMGMPATIRSLDAYRPTSSYVLGLGVYKPLTRSWGLSTGLRLENKGMNIDATVKNYHMRITQGGGGELEGVFTGTNHTEVTQWMLSLPLLATYWVSDKVSLKFGPYFSYVKAPTFKGHASDGYLRVNPKSPGDEDYKPNDPTGDKMELGSVEGERGDYDFSDDLRHLQWGMMLGADWNFHKSWGMFADVSWGFTGIFKSSFTVLDQKLYPVYGTVGVSYKL
;
A
#
# COMPACT_ATOMS: atom_id res chain seq x y z
N MET A 1 -2.17 27.56 1.18
CA MET A 1 -1.81 26.62 0.11
C MET A 1 -2.91 25.60 -0.21
N LYS A 2 -3.70 25.06 0.73
CA LYS A 2 -4.78 24.07 0.47
C LYS A 2 -5.95 24.63 -0.37
N LYS A 3 -6.25 25.92 -0.31
CA LYS A 3 -7.33 26.56 -1.10
C LYS A 3 -6.97 26.78 -2.57
N ALA A 4 -5.68 26.92 -2.92
CA ALA A 4 -5.22 27.13 -4.29
C ALA A 4 -5.29 25.87 -5.16
N ILE A 5 -5.12 24.68 -4.57
CA ILE A 5 -5.17 23.39 -5.29
C ILE A 5 -6.62 23.03 -5.66
N ILE A 6 -7.57 23.33 -4.76
CA ILE A 6 -9.02 23.09 -5.02
C ILE A 6 -9.50 24.07 -6.11
N SER A 7 -9.04 25.32 -6.12
CA SER A 7 -9.37 26.30 -7.16
C SER A 7 -8.78 25.95 -8.53
N LEU A 8 -7.62 25.29 -8.57
CA LEU A 8 -7.01 24.85 -9.84
C LEU A 8 -7.77 23.65 -10.45
N LEU A 9 -8.26 22.75 -9.63
CA LEU A 9 -9.11 21.62 -10.08
C LEU A 9 -10.49 22.10 -10.58
N PHE A 10 -11.06 23.14 -9.93
CA PHE A 10 -12.34 23.73 -10.38
C PHE A 10 -12.17 24.61 -11.62
N ALA A 11 -11.04 25.34 -11.77
CA ALA A 11 -10.77 26.15 -12.96
C ALA A 11 -10.50 25.30 -14.21
N ALA A 12 -9.92 24.11 -14.07
CA ALA A 12 -9.76 23.15 -15.17
C ALA A 12 -11.10 22.57 -15.65
N ALA A 13 -12.11 22.53 -14.79
CA ALA A 13 -13.46 22.07 -15.12
C ALA A 13 -14.31 23.12 -15.87
N THR A 14 -13.95 24.43 -15.79
CA THR A 14 -14.74 25.53 -16.34
C THR A 14 -14.25 26.06 -17.70
N THR A 15 -13.10 25.61 -18.19
CA THR A 15 -12.52 26.11 -19.47
C THR A 15 -12.68 25.16 -20.67
N ALA A 16 -13.56 24.15 -20.58
CA ALA A 16 -13.85 23.26 -21.68
C ALA A 16 -15.33 23.33 -22.15
N PRO A 17 -15.83 24.48 -22.72
CA PRO A 17 -17.18 24.51 -23.30
C PRO A 17 -17.26 23.89 -24.72
N ALA A 18 -16.18 23.35 -25.27
CA ALA A 18 -16.17 22.84 -26.67
C ALA A 18 -16.05 21.29 -26.78
N LEU A 19 -15.97 20.56 -25.68
CA LEU A 19 -15.96 19.08 -25.63
C LEU A 19 -17.24 18.51 -25.02
N ALA A 20 -18.32 19.28 -24.99
CA ALA A 20 -19.63 18.86 -24.47
C ALA A 20 -20.42 17.98 -25.47
N GLY A 21 -19.77 17.03 -26.12
CA GLY A 21 -20.39 15.76 -26.40
C GLY A 21 -20.68 15.10 -25.06
N ASN A 22 -21.83 14.47 -24.89
CA ASN A 22 -22.28 13.86 -23.66
C ASN A 22 -21.12 13.03 -23.06
N ILE A 23 -20.68 13.33 -21.84
CA ILE A 23 -19.53 12.66 -21.20
C ILE A 23 -19.73 11.14 -21.19
N PHE A 24 -20.98 10.70 -21.29
CA PHE A 24 -21.38 9.29 -21.28
C PHE A 24 -21.46 8.65 -22.68
N ASP A 25 -21.26 9.40 -23.77
CA ASP A 25 -21.28 8.82 -25.11
C ASP A 25 -19.95 8.11 -25.43
N ASN A 26 -20.04 7.05 -26.24
CA ASN A 26 -18.89 6.26 -26.71
C ASN A 26 -18.01 5.70 -25.57
N LEU A 27 -18.61 5.27 -24.47
CA LEU A 27 -17.90 4.57 -23.41
C LEU A 27 -17.70 3.10 -23.78
N ALA A 28 -16.50 2.60 -23.57
CA ALA A 28 -16.20 1.19 -23.63
C ALA A 28 -15.99 0.64 -22.20
N TYR A 29 -16.50 -0.55 -21.96
CA TYR A 29 -16.41 -1.21 -20.66
C TYR A 29 -15.58 -2.47 -20.77
N ASP A 30 -14.84 -2.79 -19.71
CA ASP A 30 -14.12 -4.05 -19.61
C ASP A 30 -14.16 -4.61 -18.17
N LEU A 31 -14.20 -5.93 -18.10
CA LEU A 31 -13.97 -6.68 -16.85
C LEU A 31 -12.50 -7.04 -16.76
N ARG A 32 -11.92 -6.95 -15.57
CA ARG A 32 -10.51 -7.23 -15.30
C ARG A 32 -10.38 -8.22 -14.16
N VAL A 33 -9.57 -9.24 -14.36
CA VAL A 33 -9.17 -10.18 -13.31
C VAL A 33 -7.66 -10.30 -13.35
N GLY A 34 -7.01 -10.14 -12.21
CA GLY A 34 -5.56 -10.13 -12.13
C GLY A 34 -5.02 -10.63 -10.80
N TYR A 35 -3.72 -10.76 -10.79
CA TYR A 35 -2.93 -11.13 -9.63
C TYR A 35 -1.85 -10.06 -9.39
N SER A 36 -1.70 -9.64 -8.14
CA SER A 36 -0.71 -8.63 -7.73
C SER A 36 0.43 -9.28 -6.96
N ILE A 37 1.63 -8.78 -7.22
CA ILE A 37 2.84 -9.13 -6.46
C ILE A 37 3.45 -7.81 -6.01
N GLY A 38 3.85 -7.74 -4.76
CA GLY A 38 4.44 -6.54 -4.19
C GLY A 38 4.23 -6.47 -2.69
N GLY A 39 4.49 -5.33 -2.11
CA GLY A 39 4.39 -5.17 -0.67
C GLY A 39 4.43 -3.73 -0.24
N THR A 40 4.49 -3.54 1.06
CA THR A 40 4.76 -2.25 1.67
C THR A 40 6.23 -2.21 2.10
N ALA A 41 6.95 -1.22 1.60
CA ALA A 41 8.38 -1.08 1.84
C ALA A 41 8.71 0.32 2.36
N PRO A 42 9.75 0.45 3.21
CA PRO A 42 10.28 1.75 3.56
C PRO A 42 10.96 2.40 2.35
N MET A 43 10.92 3.72 2.26
CA MET A 43 11.72 4.49 1.31
C MET A 43 13.18 4.54 1.80
N GLY A 44 13.95 3.57 1.37
CA GLY A 44 15.32 3.29 1.86
C GLY A 44 15.31 2.26 2.99
N MET A 45 16.30 1.36 2.98
CA MET A 45 16.45 0.35 4.05
C MET A 45 17.02 1.03 5.30
N PRO A 46 16.29 1.07 6.42
CA PRO A 46 16.83 1.68 7.64
C PRO A 46 17.94 0.81 8.22
N ALA A 47 18.90 1.46 8.88
CA ALA A 47 20.04 0.78 9.49
C ALA A 47 19.67 -0.23 10.60
N THR A 48 18.45 -0.12 11.13
CA THR A 48 17.90 -1.04 12.14
C THR A 48 17.47 -2.38 11.54
N ILE A 49 17.17 -2.45 10.25
CA ILE A 49 16.92 -3.71 9.51
C ILE A 49 18.25 -4.21 8.98
N ARG A 50 18.72 -5.34 9.48
CA ARG A 50 20.02 -5.94 9.13
C ARG A 50 19.94 -6.84 7.92
N SER A 51 18.88 -7.63 7.83
CA SER A 51 18.60 -8.49 6.69
C SER A 51 17.09 -8.67 6.51
N LEU A 52 16.68 -8.89 5.28
CA LEU A 52 15.37 -9.41 4.91
C LEU A 52 15.56 -10.91 4.69
N ASP A 53 15.12 -11.72 5.66
CA ASP A 53 15.42 -13.16 5.67
C ASP A 53 14.44 -13.95 4.82
N ALA A 54 13.17 -13.51 4.78
CA ALA A 54 12.16 -14.05 3.87
C ALA A 54 11.15 -12.99 3.47
N TYR A 55 10.71 -13.08 2.21
CA TYR A 55 9.57 -12.35 1.68
C TYR A 55 8.64 -13.35 0.99
N ARG A 56 7.39 -13.38 1.45
CA ARG A 56 6.35 -14.26 0.92
C ARG A 56 5.15 -13.40 0.51
N PRO A 57 4.93 -13.17 -0.80
CA PRO A 57 3.70 -12.51 -1.25
C PRO A 57 2.51 -13.39 -0.87
N THR A 58 1.49 -12.79 -0.25
CA THR A 58 0.23 -13.48 -0.02
C THR A 58 -0.61 -13.47 -1.29
N SER A 59 -1.65 -14.31 -1.33
CA SER A 59 -2.58 -14.34 -2.47
C SER A 59 -3.26 -12.98 -2.64
N SER A 60 -2.86 -12.24 -3.67
CA SER A 60 -3.32 -10.88 -3.93
C SER A 60 -4.06 -10.83 -5.26
N TYR A 61 -5.39 -10.67 -5.19
CA TYR A 61 -6.27 -10.69 -6.37
C TYR A 61 -6.80 -9.30 -6.68
N VAL A 62 -7.08 -9.08 -7.96
CA VAL A 62 -7.75 -7.88 -8.46
C VAL A 62 -8.95 -8.32 -9.29
N LEU A 63 -10.11 -7.78 -8.93
CA LEU A 63 -11.33 -7.84 -9.73
C LEU A 63 -11.76 -6.40 -10.05
N GLY A 64 -11.91 -6.06 -11.31
CA GLY A 64 -12.21 -4.69 -11.73
C GLY A 64 -13.26 -4.59 -12.81
N LEU A 65 -13.99 -3.48 -12.78
CA LEU A 65 -14.82 -2.98 -13.88
C LEU A 65 -14.14 -1.70 -14.39
N GLY A 66 -13.66 -1.76 -15.64
CA GLY A 66 -13.03 -0.64 -16.31
C GLY A 66 -14.01 0.13 -17.19
N VAL A 67 -13.77 1.42 -17.32
CA VAL A 67 -14.48 2.34 -18.22
C VAL A 67 -13.43 3.13 -19.00
N TYR A 68 -13.53 3.10 -20.31
CA TYR A 68 -12.67 3.86 -21.21
C TYR A 68 -13.47 4.86 -22.03
N LYS A 69 -13.01 6.11 -22.06
CA LYS A 69 -13.54 7.20 -22.88
C LYS A 69 -12.51 7.61 -23.92
N PRO A 70 -12.73 7.39 -25.23
CA PRO A 70 -11.88 7.96 -26.26
C PRO A 70 -12.08 9.49 -26.31
N LEU A 71 -10.98 10.24 -26.39
CA LEU A 71 -10.95 11.68 -26.58
C LEU A 71 -10.49 12.06 -27.97
N THR A 72 -9.48 11.36 -28.47
CA THR A 72 -8.95 11.50 -29.84
C THR A 72 -8.66 10.11 -30.40
N ARG A 73 -8.10 10.04 -31.62
CA ARG A 73 -7.70 8.77 -32.23
C ARG A 73 -6.68 7.99 -31.41
N SER A 74 -5.77 8.69 -30.69
CA SER A 74 -4.68 8.05 -29.92
C SER A 74 -4.80 8.25 -28.42
N TRP A 75 -5.62 9.17 -27.93
CA TRP A 75 -5.75 9.49 -26.50
C TRP A 75 -7.15 9.23 -25.98
N GLY A 76 -7.23 8.80 -24.76
CA GLY A 76 -8.45 8.64 -23.99
C GLY A 76 -8.23 8.71 -22.49
N LEU A 77 -9.29 8.55 -21.76
CA LEU A 77 -9.30 8.44 -20.31
C LEU A 77 -9.79 7.06 -19.89
N SER A 78 -9.10 6.44 -18.97
CA SER A 78 -9.52 5.19 -18.34
C SER A 78 -9.77 5.42 -16.86
N THR A 79 -10.89 4.90 -16.38
CA THR A 79 -11.24 4.86 -14.96
C THR A 79 -11.90 3.51 -14.66
N GLY A 80 -12.40 3.34 -13.46
CA GLY A 80 -13.11 2.12 -13.10
C GLY A 80 -13.09 1.88 -11.61
N LEU A 81 -13.61 0.73 -11.22
CA LEU A 81 -13.64 0.30 -9.83
C LEU A 81 -12.90 -1.02 -9.71
N ARG A 82 -11.95 -1.11 -8.79
CA ARG A 82 -11.17 -2.31 -8.54
C ARG A 82 -11.34 -2.75 -7.09
N LEU A 83 -11.76 -3.98 -6.89
CA LEU A 83 -11.69 -4.66 -5.61
C LEU A 83 -10.36 -5.41 -5.57
N GLU A 84 -9.51 -5.07 -4.61
CA GLU A 84 -8.16 -5.59 -4.51
C GLU A 84 -7.93 -6.16 -3.11
N ASN A 85 -7.29 -7.32 -3.06
CA ASN A 85 -6.67 -7.84 -1.85
C ASN A 85 -5.16 -7.81 -2.06
N LYS A 86 -4.45 -7.12 -1.18
CA LYS A 86 -2.98 -6.96 -1.24
C LYS A 86 -2.39 -7.33 0.10
N GLY A 87 -1.31 -8.13 0.08
CA GLY A 87 -0.65 -8.50 1.32
C GLY A 87 0.71 -9.14 1.12
N MET A 88 1.42 -9.29 2.23
CA MET A 88 2.75 -9.89 2.30
C MET A 88 3.04 -10.39 3.70
N ASN A 89 3.92 -11.39 3.80
CA ASN A 89 4.57 -11.81 5.03
C ASN A 89 6.07 -11.60 4.87
N ILE A 90 6.69 -11.03 5.90
CA ILE A 90 8.12 -10.70 5.92
C ILE A 90 8.72 -11.24 7.21
N ASP A 91 9.89 -11.90 7.06
CA ASP A 91 10.79 -12.19 8.17
C ASP A 91 12.04 -11.33 8.00
N ALA A 92 12.43 -10.62 9.03
CA ALA A 92 13.59 -9.73 9.01
C ALA A 92 14.38 -9.82 10.31
N THR A 93 15.70 -9.84 10.20
CA THR A 93 16.60 -9.66 11.36
C THR A 93 16.78 -8.16 11.61
N VAL A 94 16.48 -7.73 12.82
CA VAL A 94 16.53 -6.32 13.23
C VAL A 94 17.49 -6.11 14.42
N LYS A 95 18.01 -4.89 14.54
CA LYS A 95 18.84 -4.47 15.66
C LYS A 95 18.50 -3.05 16.08
N ASN A 96 18.27 -2.87 17.37
CA ASN A 96 17.83 -1.59 17.95
C ASN A 96 16.61 -1.03 17.23
N TYR A 97 15.64 -1.91 16.93
CA TYR A 97 14.42 -1.56 16.24
C TYR A 97 13.37 -1.15 17.26
N HIS A 98 12.89 0.10 17.17
CA HIS A 98 11.86 0.61 18.07
C HIS A 98 10.54 -0.07 17.78
N MET A 99 9.92 -0.65 18.81
CA MET A 99 8.63 -1.32 18.69
C MET A 99 7.88 -1.38 20.03
N ARG A 100 6.60 -1.69 19.92
CA ARG A 100 5.70 -1.96 21.02
C ARG A 100 5.18 -3.38 20.87
N ILE A 101 5.23 -4.16 21.93
CA ILE A 101 4.84 -5.57 21.95
C ILE A 101 3.99 -5.89 23.18
N THR A 102 3.27 -7.00 23.11
CA THR A 102 2.60 -7.65 24.23
C THR A 102 3.20 -9.06 24.40
N GLN A 103 3.54 -9.46 25.60
CA GLN A 103 4.06 -10.79 25.90
C GLN A 103 3.16 -11.50 26.91
N GLY A 104 2.81 -12.76 26.62
CA GLY A 104 2.10 -13.64 27.55
C GLY A 104 0.74 -13.12 28.06
N GLY A 105 0.06 -12.25 27.30
CA GLY A 105 -1.20 -11.64 27.73
C GLY A 105 -1.04 -10.52 28.76
N GLY A 106 0.18 -10.03 28.98
CA GLY A 106 0.50 -8.89 29.83
C GLY A 106 0.17 -7.54 29.21
N GLY A 107 0.64 -6.46 29.83
CA GLY A 107 0.53 -5.11 29.29
C GLY A 107 1.42 -4.87 28.07
N GLU A 108 1.18 -3.75 27.39
CA GLU A 108 2.06 -3.28 26.31
C GLU A 108 3.43 -2.85 26.87
N LEU A 109 4.48 -3.30 26.21
CA LEU A 109 5.86 -2.94 26.50
C LEU A 109 6.46 -2.25 25.28
N GLU A 110 7.06 -1.10 25.47
CA GLU A 110 7.72 -0.34 24.41
C GLU A 110 9.22 -0.29 24.66
N GLY A 111 10.01 -0.37 23.59
CA GLY A 111 11.46 -0.35 23.70
C GLY A 111 12.17 -0.62 22.38
N VAL A 112 13.46 -0.96 22.47
CA VAL A 112 14.29 -1.29 21.30
C VAL A 112 14.58 -2.79 21.26
N PHE A 113 14.17 -3.41 20.19
CA PHE A 113 14.29 -4.85 19.96
C PHE A 113 15.49 -5.20 19.09
N THR A 114 16.11 -6.32 19.41
CA THR A 114 17.15 -6.96 18.58
C THR A 114 16.82 -8.44 18.48
N GLY A 115 16.64 -8.97 17.28
CA GLY A 115 16.25 -10.35 17.03
C GLY A 115 15.54 -10.50 15.70
N THR A 116 14.67 -11.50 15.57
CA THR A 116 13.87 -11.79 14.37
C THR A 116 12.49 -11.17 14.50
N ASN A 117 12.07 -10.41 13.51
CA ASN A 117 10.75 -9.80 13.41
C ASN A 117 9.96 -10.41 12.27
N HIS A 118 8.82 -11.04 12.59
CA HIS A 118 7.85 -11.52 11.62
C HIS A 118 6.71 -10.51 11.49
N THR A 119 6.39 -10.11 10.25
CA THR A 119 5.33 -9.14 9.97
C THR A 119 4.38 -9.68 8.90
N GLU A 120 3.09 -9.64 9.18
CA GLU A 120 2.00 -9.94 8.25
C GLU A 120 1.22 -8.68 7.95
N VAL A 121 1.07 -8.37 6.66
CA VAL A 121 0.26 -7.24 6.17
C VAL A 121 -0.80 -7.77 5.23
N THR A 122 -2.06 -7.39 5.43
CA THR A 122 -3.16 -7.68 4.51
C THR A 122 -4.09 -6.46 4.42
N GLN A 123 -4.48 -6.09 3.20
CA GLN A 123 -5.35 -4.95 2.96
C GLN A 123 -6.40 -5.30 1.89
N TRP A 124 -7.67 -5.28 2.28
CA TRP A 124 -8.79 -5.27 1.34
C TRP A 124 -9.14 -3.85 0.99
N MET A 125 -9.14 -3.52 -0.28
CA MET A 125 -9.35 -2.14 -0.72
C MET A 125 -10.23 -2.03 -1.96
N LEU A 126 -10.93 -0.91 -2.04
CA LEU A 126 -11.65 -0.46 -3.21
C LEU A 126 -10.85 0.68 -3.84
N SER A 127 -10.39 0.49 -5.08
CA SER A 127 -9.51 1.44 -5.77
C SER A 127 -10.22 2.05 -6.99
N LEU A 128 -10.04 3.36 -7.15
CA LEU A 128 -10.50 4.17 -8.29
C LEU A 128 -9.28 4.74 -9.01
N PRO A 129 -8.82 4.14 -10.13
CA PRO A 129 -7.80 4.73 -10.98
C PRO A 129 -8.40 5.83 -11.87
N LEU A 130 -7.63 6.89 -12.15
CA LEU A 130 -7.96 7.96 -13.11
C LEU A 130 -6.75 8.11 -14.04
N LEU A 131 -6.80 7.45 -15.20
CA LEU A 131 -5.63 7.25 -16.05
C LEU A 131 -5.81 7.92 -17.40
N ALA A 132 -4.81 8.71 -17.83
CA ALA A 132 -4.63 9.01 -19.24
C ALA A 132 -4.21 7.74 -19.97
N THR A 133 -4.80 7.48 -21.12
CA THR A 133 -4.53 6.30 -21.96
C THR A 133 -4.06 6.74 -23.31
N TYR A 134 -2.90 6.23 -23.72
CA TYR A 134 -2.31 6.47 -25.04
C TYR A 134 -2.23 5.18 -25.85
N TRP A 135 -2.84 5.15 -27.02
CA TRP A 135 -2.78 4.03 -27.93
C TRP A 135 -1.51 4.12 -28.80
N VAL A 136 -0.56 3.24 -28.53
CA VAL A 136 0.67 3.07 -29.30
C VAL A 136 0.36 2.40 -30.64
N SER A 137 -0.59 1.48 -30.64
CA SER A 137 -1.11 0.79 -31.82
C SER A 137 -2.58 0.40 -31.59
N ASP A 138 -3.25 -0.15 -32.59
CA ASP A 138 -4.63 -0.63 -32.46
C ASP A 138 -4.81 -1.74 -31.40
N LYS A 139 -3.70 -2.35 -30.96
CA LYS A 139 -3.71 -3.45 -29.99
C LYS A 139 -3.07 -3.12 -28.64
N VAL A 140 -2.22 -2.09 -28.58
CA VAL A 140 -1.43 -1.78 -27.39
C VAL A 140 -1.70 -0.38 -26.93
N SER A 141 -2.03 -0.22 -25.66
CA SER A 141 -2.15 1.09 -25.02
C SER A 141 -1.31 1.16 -23.74
N LEU A 142 -0.82 2.36 -23.46
CA LEU A 142 -0.15 2.73 -22.21
C LEU A 142 -1.09 3.59 -21.38
N LYS A 143 -1.01 3.44 -20.06
CA LYS A 143 -1.85 4.15 -19.12
C LYS A 143 -1.01 4.76 -18.02
N PHE A 144 -1.32 5.98 -17.61
CA PHE A 144 -0.65 6.65 -16.53
C PHE A 144 -1.60 7.63 -15.82
N GLY A 145 -1.54 7.68 -14.51
CA GLY A 145 -2.32 8.63 -13.73
C GLY A 145 -2.45 8.27 -12.26
N PRO A 146 -3.13 9.09 -11.48
CA PRO A 146 -3.37 8.84 -10.07
C PRO A 146 -4.38 7.71 -9.85
N TYR A 147 -4.27 7.07 -8.68
CA TYR A 147 -5.30 6.21 -8.13
C TYR A 147 -5.61 6.59 -6.69
N PHE A 148 -6.83 6.31 -6.28
CA PHE A 148 -7.32 6.51 -4.94
C PHE A 148 -7.88 5.20 -4.43
N SER A 149 -7.54 4.81 -3.20
CA SER A 149 -7.99 3.55 -2.61
C SER A 149 -8.57 3.79 -1.23
N TYR A 150 -9.70 3.14 -0.97
CA TYR A 150 -10.28 3.01 0.36
C TYR A 150 -10.03 1.62 0.89
N VAL A 151 -9.24 1.52 1.97
CA VAL A 151 -8.90 0.26 2.65
C VAL A 151 -9.98 -0.04 3.68
N LYS A 152 -10.73 -1.13 3.49
CA LYS A 152 -11.85 -1.50 4.34
C LYS A 152 -11.40 -2.30 5.57
N ALA A 153 -10.51 -3.25 5.39
CA ALA A 153 -10.04 -4.15 6.45
C ALA A 153 -8.51 -4.26 6.37
N PRO A 154 -7.80 -3.28 6.94
CA PRO A 154 -6.35 -3.35 7.00
C PRO A 154 -5.91 -4.24 8.17
N THR A 155 -4.87 -5.03 7.97
CA THR A 155 -4.21 -5.82 9.02
C THR A 155 -2.72 -5.56 8.95
N PHE A 156 -2.11 -5.30 10.10
CA PHE A 156 -0.68 -5.22 10.29
C PHE A 156 -0.34 -5.80 11.66
N LYS A 157 0.08 -7.03 11.67
CA LYS A 157 0.39 -7.77 12.91
C LYS A 157 1.65 -8.60 12.73
N GLY A 158 2.19 -9.07 13.82
CA GLY A 158 3.35 -9.92 13.79
C GLY A 158 3.87 -10.23 15.17
N HIS A 159 5.11 -10.70 15.20
CA HIS A 159 5.79 -11.01 16.45
C HIS A 159 7.30 -10.81 16.36
N ALA A 160 7.87 -10.45 17.48
CA ALA A 160 9.30 -10.38 17.73
C ALA A 160 9.74 -11.64 18.48
N SER A 161 10.77 -12.32 18.00
CA SER A 161 11.25 -13.59 18.55
C SER A 161 12.76 -13.72 18.45
N ASP A 162 13.29 -14.74 19.13
CA ASP A 162 14.71 -15.13 19.06
C ASP A 162 15.66 -13.95 19.32
N GLY A 163 15.39 -13.22 20.38
CA GLY A 163 16.15 -12.03 20.69
C GLY A 163 15.81 -11.41 22.02
N TYR A 164 15.93 -10.10 22.13
CA TYR A 164 15.61 -9.38 23.35
C TYR A 164 15.04 -8.00 23.07
N LEU A 165 14.14 -7.56 23.95
CA LEU A 165 13.67 -6.19 24.04
C LEU A 165 14.39 -5.48 25.18
N ARG A 166 14.95 -4.30 24.94
CA ARG A 166 15.30 -3.37 26.00
C ARG A 166 14.10 -2.50 26.28
N VAL A 167 13.44 -2.78 27.39
CA VAL A 167 12.22 -2.07 27.79
C VAL A 167 12.56 -0.62 28.08
N ASN A 168 11.82 0.31 27.49
CA ASN A 168 12.07 1.72 27.73
C ASN A 168 11.80 2.05 29.22
N PRO A 169 12.76 2.66 29.94
CA PRO A 169 12.59 2.95 31.36
C PRO A 169 11.57 4.07 31.62
N LYS A 170 11.17 4.79 30.57
CA LYS A 170 10.19 5.89 30.62
C LYS A 170 9.06 5.65 29.65
N SER A 171 7.88 6.14 29.99
CA SER A 171 6.68 6.07 29.13
C SER A 171 6.58 7.28 28.21
N PRO A 172 5.91 7.15 27.03
CA PRO A 172 5.60 8.29 26.18
C PRO A 172 4.84 9.37 26.98
N GLY A 173 5.40 10.58 27.01
CA GLY A 173 4.85 11.71 27.78
C GLY A 173 5.65 12.05 29.04
N ASP A 174 6.56 11.20 29.48
CA ASP A 174 7.45 11.51 30.59
C ASP A 174 8.52 12.53 30.17
N GLU A 175 8.99 13.33 31.15
CA GLU A 175 10.13 14.21 30.94
C GLU A 175 11.37 13.40 30.57
N ASP A 176 12.11 13.84 29.55
CA ASP A 176 13.27 13.14 28.96
C ASP A 176 12.96 11.76 28.32
N TYR A 177 11.69 11.45 27.96
CA TYR A 177 11.38 10.26 27.19
C TYR A 177 12.14 10.25 25.85
N LYS A 178 12.79 9.13 25.56
CA LYS A 178 13.49 8.86 24.29
C LYS A 178 13.00 7.55 23.70
N PRO A 179 12.32 7.54 22.53
CA PRO A 179 11.77 6.30 21.96
C PRO A 179 12.79 5.18 21.78
N ASN A 180 14.03 5.54 21.47
CA ASN A 180 15.11 4.60 21.16
C ASN A 180 16.13 4.49 22.32
N ASP A 181 15.69 4.58 23.58
CA ASP A 181 16.57 4.47 24.72
C ASP A 181 17.11 3.02 24.88
N PRO A 182 18.42 2.79 24.69
CA PRO A 182 18.99 1.45 24.79
C PRO A 182 19.37 1.05 26.23
N THR A 183 19.11 1.92 27.21
CA THR A 183 19.61 1.75 28.59
C THR A 183 18.69 0.92 29.48
N GLY A 184 17.45 0.65 29.01
CA GLY A 184 16.48 -0.11 29.79
C GLY A 184 16.83 -1.57 29.99
N ASP A 185 16.11 -2.19 30.92
CA ASP A 185 16.29 -3.60 31.27
C ASP A 185 16.06 -4.53 30.07
N LYS A 186 16.85 -5.58 30.03
CA LYS A 186 16.82 -6.57 28.95
C LYS A 186 15.79 -7.65 29.26
N MET A 187 14.84 -7.83 28.39
CA MET A 187 13.85 -8.90 28.46
C MET A 187 14.09 -9.84 27.26
N GLU A 188 14.37 -11.09 27.52
CA GLU A 188 14.56 -12.10 26.48
C GLU A 188 13.21 -12.51 25.88
N LEU A 189 13.19 -12.69 24.55
CA LEU A 189 12.04 -13.16 23.79
C LEU A 189 12.39 -14.49 23.12
N GLY A 190 11.60 -15.52 23.42
CA GLY A 190 11.71 -16.84 22.79
C GLY A 190 10.98 -16.90 21.44
N SER A 191 10.92 -18.12 20.87
CA SER A 191 10.26 -18.37 19.59
C SER A 191 8.85 -18.93 19.72
N VAL A 192 8.46 -19.42 20.89
CA VAL A 192 7.17 -20.04 21.12
C VAL A 192 6.11 -19.01 21.57
N GLU A 193 4.85 -19.34 21.34
CA GLU A 193 3.73 -18.52 21.78
C GLU A 193 3.77 -18.35 23.32
N GLY A 194 3.58 -17.11 23.78
CA GLY A 194 3.70 -16.73 25.20
C GLY A 194 5.10 -16.28 25.62
N GLU A 195 6.17 -16.67 24.91
CA GLU A 195 7.54 -16.21 25.15
C GLU A 195 7.96 -15.13 24.15
N ARG A 196 7.34 -15.08 22.97
CA ARG A 196 7.55 -14.07 21.94
C ARG A 196 6.79 -12.78 22.25
N GLY A 197 7.20 -11.70 21.67
CA GLY A 197 6.49 -10.42 21.75
C GLY A 197 5.53 -10.24 20.56
N ASP A 198 4.23 -10.34 20.78
CA ASP A 198 3.23 -10.15 19.74
C ASP A 198 2.88 -8.66 19.60
N TYR A 199 2.50 -8.22 18.39
CA TYR A 199 1.99 -6.88 18.14
C TYR A 199 0.88 -6.87 17.08
N ASP A 200 -0.04 -5.92 17.24
CA ASP A 200 -1.11 -5.64 16.26
C ASP A 200 -1.29 -4.13 16.12
N PHE A 201 -0.92 -3.59 14.95
CA PHE A 201 -1.07 -2.18 14.60
C PHE A 201 -2.14 -1.96 13.53
N SER A 202 -3.09 -2.89 13.40
CA SER A 202 -4.15 -2.84 12.39
C SER A 202 -5.01 -1.58 12.50
N ASP A 203 -5.31 -1.15 13.74
CA ASP A 203 -6.11 0.03 14.01
C ASP A 203 -5.39 1.35 13.68
N ASP A 204 -4.07 1.32 13.59
CA ASP A 204 -3.24 2.48 13.25
C ASP A 204 -3.04 2.65 11.73
N LEU A 205 -3.57 1.75 10.93
CA LEU A 205 -3.50 1.83 9.48
C LEU A 205 -4.45 2.89 8.92
N ARG A 206 -4.03 3.47 7.81
CA ARG A 206 -4.78 4.50 7.08
C ARG A 206 -5.81 3.87 6.16
N HIS A 207 -7.06 4.36 6.22
CA HIS A 207 -8.12 3.90 5.33
C HIS A 207 -8.08 4.55 3.94
N LEU A 208 -7.58 5.77 3.82
CA LEU A 208 -7.46 6.44 2.52
C LEU A 208 -6.02 6.47 2.06
N GLN A 209 -5.77 5.90 0.90
CA GLN A 209 -4.46 5.86 0.25
C GLN A 209 -4.58 6.41 -1.16
N TRP A 210 -3.52 7.02 -1.66
CA TRP A 210 -3.43 7.46 -3.05
C TRP A 210 -2.00 7.34 -3.56
N GLY A 211 -1.86 7.30 -4.87
CA GLY A 211 -0.56 7.16 -5.51
C GLY A 211 -0.68 7.33 -7.02
N MET A 212 0.35 6.86 -7.72
CA MET A 212 0.40 6.83 -9.18
C MET A 212 0.38 5.39 -9.68
N MET A 213 -0.20 5.23 -10.86
CA MET A 213 -0.27 3.96 -11.57
C MET A 213 0.26 4.16 -12.99
N LEU A 214 1.11 3.23 -13.42
CA LEU A 214 1.57 3.07 -14.79
C LEU A 214 1.12 1.69 -15.26
N GLY A 215 0.54 1.61 -16.45
CA GLY A 215 0.06 0.34 -16.98
C GLY A 215 0.18 0.23 -18.48
N ALA A 216 0.06 -0.99 -18.96
CA ALA A 216 -0.05 -1.34 -20.36
C ALA A 216 -1.15 -2.36 -20.57
N ASP A 217 -1.94 -2.18 -21.63
CA ASP A 217 -2.91 -3.18 -22.08
C ASP A 217 -2.51 -3.70 -23.46
N TRP A 218 -2.65 -4.98 -23.67
CA TRP A 218 -2.49 -5.65 -24.95
C TRP A 218 -3.77 -6.40 -25.34
N ASN A 219 -4.48 -5.90 -26.33
CA ASN A 219 -5.69 -6.52 -26.88
C ASN A 219 -5.30 -7.52 -27.98
N PHE A 220 -5.14 -8.77 -27.63
CA PHE A 220 -4.74 -9.83 -28.57
C PHE A 220 -5.93 -10.40 -29.36
N HIS A 221 -7.15 -10.21 -28.87
CA HIS A 221 -8.40 -10.63 -29.53
C HIS A 221 -9.44 -9.51 -29.45
N LYS A 222 -10.55 -9.62 -30.20
CA LYS A 222 -11.61 -8.59 -30.25
C LYS A 222 -12.16 -8.25 -28.85
N SER A 223 -12.41 -9.26 -28.04
CA SER A 223 -12.97 -9.11 -26.68
C SER A 223 -11.96 -9.37 -25.58
N TRP A 224 -10.80 -9.97 -25.85
CA TRP A 224 -9.84 -10.38 -24.82
C TRP A 224 -8.56 -9.56 -24.91
N GLY A 225 -8.08 -9.18 -23.76
CA GLY A 225 -6.79 -8.52 -23.57
C GLY A 225 -6.05 -9.04 -22.35
N MET A 226 -4.80 -8.64 -22.27
CA MET A 226 -3.96 -8.76 -21.06
C MET A 226 -3.59 -7.36 -20.60
N PHE A 227 -3.36 -7.21 -19.31
CA PHE A 227 -2.86 -5.98 -18.75
C PHE A 227 -1.73 -6.23 -17.77
N ALA A 228 -0.85 -5.25 -17.65
CA ALA A 228 0.18 -5.17 -16.62
C ALA A 228 0.20 -3.75 -16.07
N ASP A 229 0.10 -3.61 -14.76
CA ASP A 229 0.08 -2.33 -14.06
C ASP A 229 1.15 -2.33 -12.95
N VAL A 230 1.79 -1.19 -12.72
CA VAL A 230 2.59 -0.92 -11.52
C VAL A 230 1.93 0.23 -10.78
N SER A 231 1.64 0.03 -9.50
CA SER A 231 1.09 1.05 -8.61
C SER A 231 2.07 1.39 -7.51
N TRP A 232 2.29 2.69 -7.27
CA TRP A 232 3.12 3.22 -6.23
C TRP A 232 2.33 4.20 -5.37
N GLY A 233 2.13 3.85 -4.09
CA GLY A 233 1.46 4.71 -3.13
C GLY A 233 2.37 5.83 -2.63
N PHE A 234 1.83 7.04 -2.56
CA PHE A 234 2.52 8.22 -2.02
C PHE A 234 2.12 8.52 -0.59
N THR A 235 1.08 7.88 -0.11
CA THR A 235 0.71 7.89 1.31
C THR A 235 1.29 6.67 2.00
N GLY A 236 1.95 6.87 3.14
CA GLY A 236 2.32 5.76 4.02
C GLY A 236 1.07 5.02 4.51
N ILE A 237 1.21 3.73 4.79
CA ILE A 237 0.10 2.88 5.23
C ILE A 237 -0.41 3.23 6.63
N PHE A 238 0.42 3.82 7.49
CA PHE A 238 0.05 4.23 8.85
C PHE A 238 -0.53 5.64 8.91
N LYS A 239 -1.37 5.89 9.90
CA LYS A 239 -1.83 7.23 10.26
C LYS A 239 -0.65 8.11 10.67
N SER A 240 -0.77 9.42 10.49
CA SER A 240 0.30 10.37 10.85
C SER A 240 0.52 10.49 12.36
N SER A 241 -0.43 10.07 13.17
CA SER A 241 -0.34 9.99 14.63
C SER A 241 0.44 8.76 15.14
N PHE A 242 0.66 7.77 14.28
CA PHE A 242 1.40 6.56 14.65
C PHE A 242 2.91 6.82 14.58
N THR A 243 3.59 6.68 15.71
CA THR A 243 5.02 6.98 15.89
C THR A 243 5.84 5.81 16.44
N VAL A 244 5.20 4.64 16.63
CA VAL A 244 5.87 3.44 17.17
C VAL A 244 6.94 2.92 16.21
N LEU A 245 6.67 2.96 14.90
CA LEU A 245 7.66 2.61 13.89
C LEU A 245 8.26 3.88 13.29
N ASP A 246 9.58 4.03 13.35
CA ASP A 246 10.31 5.18 12.81
C ASP A 246 10.18 5.33 11.29
N GLN A 247 9.63 4.31 10.62
CA GLN A 247 9.64 4.21 9.17
C GLN A 247 8.26 4.38 8.56
N LYS A 248 8.20 5.19 7.51
CA LYS A 248 7.00 5.27 6.66
C LYS A 248 7.05 4.15 5.61
N LEU A 249 6.08 3.27 5.65
CA LEU A 249 5.93 2.17 4.69
C LEU A 249 4.99 2.60 3.55
N TYR A 250 5.42 2.39 2.31
CA TYR A 250 4.68 2.77 1.11
C TYR A 250 4.31 1.52 0.30
N PRO A 251 3.07 1.40 -0.19
CA PRO A 251 2.67 0.26 -1.01
C PRO A 251 3.23 0.39 -2.43
N VAL A 252 3.89 -0.68 -2.90
CA VAL A 252 4.38 -0.83 -4.28
C VAL A 252 3.98 -2.20 -4.78
N TYR A 253 3.16 -2.25 -5.85
CA TYR A 253 2.64 -3.51 -6.39
C TYR A 253 2.70 -3.53 -7.91
N GLY A 254 3.14 -4.66 -8.47
CA GLY A 254 2.94 -5.03 -9.85
C GLY A 254 1.71 -5.92 -9.97
N THR A 255 0.85 -5.67 -10.95
CA THR A 255 -0.35 -6.46 -11.22
C THR A 255 -0.34 -6.93 -12.66
N VAL A 256 -0.61 -8.20 -12.89
CA VAL A 256 -0.82 -8.76 -14.23
C VAL A 256 -2.17 -9.46 -14.28
N GLY A 257 -2.81 -9.44 -15.45
CA GLY A 257 -4.12 -10.06 -15.56
C GLY A 257 -4.68 -10.07 -16.97
N VAL A 258 -5.93 -10.51 -17.04
CA VAL A 258 -6.72 -10.56 -18.27
C VAL A 258 -7.89 -9.60 -18.19
N SER A 259 -8.27 -9.06 -19.35
CA SER A 259 -9.43 -8.19 -19.49
C SER A 259 -10.37 -8.73 -20.56
N TYR A 260 -11.67 -8.53 -20.33
CA TYR A 260 -12.73 -8.88 -21.26
C TYR A 260 -13.56 -7.64 -21.58
N LYS A 261 -13.63 -7.25 -22.84
CA LYS A 261 -14.43 -6.13 -23.33
C LYS A 261 -15.90 -6.54 -23.42
N LEU A 262 -16.76 -5.71 -22.86
CA LEU A 262 -18.21 -5.85 -22.86
C LEU A 262 -18.86 -5.25 -24.12
#